data_e104258453dc0081f4d5e50c2efddce5
#
_entry.id   e104258453dc0081f4d5e50c2efddce5
#
_cell.length_a   1.000
_cell.length_b   1.000
_cell.length_c   1.000
_cell.angle_alpha   90.00
_cell.angle_beta   90.00
_cell.angle_gamma   90.00
#
_symmetry.space_group_name_H-M   'P 1'
#
loop_
_entity.id
_entity.type
_entity.pdbx_description
1 polymer ?
#
loop_
_entity_poly.entity_id
_entity_poly.type
_entity_poly.pdbx_seq_one_letter_code
_entity_poly.pdbx_strand_id
1 'polypeptide(L)' 'MSKWEIIQRVADTRKEIETFAQDWADVPGGTRNPLAVADWERLWRQLDDLFAALRGCAVA' A
#
# COMPACT_ATOMS: atom_id res chain seq x y z
N MET A 1 6.53 -0.05 17.65
CA MET A 1 6.84 0.80 16.46
C MET A 1 6.40 2.23 16.76
N SER A 2 7.28 3.20 16.54
CA SER A 2 6.95 4.59 16.79
C SER A 2 6.01 5.16 15.74
N LYS A 3 5.29 6.22 16.09
CA LYS A 3 4.40 6.91 15.16
C LYS A 3 5.12 7.36 13.89
N TRP A 4 6.36 7.86 14.04
CA TRP A 4 7.14 8.31 12.90
C TRP A 4 7.54 7.17 11.96
N GLU A 5 7.85 5.99 12.52
CA GLU A 5 8.13 4.81 11.71
C GLU A 5 6.91 4.37 10.90
N ILE A 6 5.73 4.43 11.52
CA ILE A 6 4.48 4.10 10.82
C ILE A 6 4.23 5.08 9.69
N ILE A 7 4.40 6.37 9.95
CA ILE A 7 4.21 7.41 8.92
C ILE A 7 5.18 7.19 7.75
N GLN A 8 6.43 6.85 8.07
CA GLN A 8 7.43 6.58 7.04
C GLN A 8 7.03 5.37 6.19
N ARG A 9 6.55 4.31 6.83
CA ARG A 9 6.10 3.12 6.11
C ARG A 9 4.86 3.39 5.25
N VAL A 10 3.96 4.24 5.72
CA VAL A 10 2.80 4.65 4.93
C VAL A 10 3.27 5.35 3.65
N ALA A 11 4.21 6.28 3.78
CA ALA A 11 4.76 6.98 2.62
C ALA A 11 5.42 6.03 1.63
N ASP A 12 6.22 5.08 2.13
CA ASP A 12 6.89 4.08 1.30
C ASP A 12 5.90 3.17 0.59
N THR A 13 4.87 2.71 1.31
CA THR A 13 3.84 1.84 0.73
C THR A 13 3.03 2.56 -0.35
N ARG A 14 2.68 3.83 -0.12
CA ARG A 14 1.99 4.63 -1.14
C ARG A 14 2.83 4.78 -2.40
N LYS A 15 4.12 4.97 -2.24
CA LYS A 15 5.03 5.07 -3.37
C LYS A 15 5.11 3.74 -4.13
N GLU A 16 5.15 2.62 -3.43
CA GLU A 16 5.12 1.29 -4.05
C GLU A 16 3.82 1.07 -4.83
N ILE A 17 2.69 1.50 -4.28
CA ILE A 17 1.39 1.40 -4.95
C ILE A 17 1.41 2.21 -6.25
N GLU A 18 1.91 3.43 -6.21
CA GLU A 18 2.00 4.27 -7.40
C GLU A 18 2.90 3.64 -8.47
N THR A 19 4.07 3.15 -8.08
CA THR A 19 5.00 2.49 -8.99
C THR A 19 4.37 1.23 -9.60
N PHE A 20 3.71 0.44 -8.79
CA PHE A 20 3.02 -0.76 -9.25
C PHE A 20 1.95 -0.42 -10.28
N ALA A 21 1.13 0.60 -10.01
CA ALA A 21 0.09 1.03 -10.93
C ALA A 21 0.68 1.50 -12.25
N GLN A 22 1.78 2.23 -12.22
CA GLN A 22 2.46 2.69 -13.42
C GLN A 22 3.04 1.54 -14.23
N ASP A 23 3.65 0.55 -13.56
CA ASP A 23 4.23 -0.61 -14.22
C ASP A 23 3.18 -1.45 -14.95
N TRP A 24 1.96 -1.49 -14.44
CA TRP A 24 0.88 -2.25 -15.04
C TRP A 24 -0.06 -1.42 -15.92
N ALA A 25 0.18 -0.12 -16.04
CA ALA A 25 -0.69 0.77 -16.81
C ALA A 25 -0.82 0.38 -18.28
N ASP A 26 0.25 -0.13 -18.89
CA ASP A 26 0.30 -0.52 -20.29
C ASP A 26 -0.08 -1.98 -20.53
N VAL A 27 -0.36 -2.72 -19.46
CA VAL A 27 -0.71 -4.14 -19.54
C VAL A 27 -2.23 -4.26 -19.60
N PRO A 28 -2.79 -5.16 -20.45
CA PRO A 28 -4.24 -5.36 -20.51
C PRO A 28 -4.82 -5.66 -19.13
N GLY A 29 -5.87 -4.92 -18.74
CA GLY A 29 -6.48 -5.03 -17.43
C GLY A 29 -5.77 -4.25 -16.33
N GLY A 30 -4.56 -3.74 -16.56
CA GLY A 30 -3.81 -2.99 -15.57
C GLY A 30 -3.65 -3.77 -14.27
N THR A 31 -3.91 -3.12 -13.14
CA THR A 31 -3.82 -3.76 -11.82
C THR A 31 -4.88 -4.83 -11.59
N ARG A 32 -5.89 -4.93 -12.45
CA ARG A 32 -6.91 -5.98 -12.40
C ARG A 32 -6.50 -7.22 -13.17
N ASN A 33 -5.37 -7.18 -13.86
CA ASN A 33 -4.85 -8.35 -14.54
C ASN A 33 -4.64 -9.48 -13.53
N PRO A 34 -5.05 -10.75 -13.84
CA PRO A 34 -4.90 -11.87 -12.91
C PRO A 34 -3.48 -12.04 -12.37
N LEU A 35 -2.46 -11.64 -13.15
CA LEU A 35 -1.08 -11.75 -12.72
C LEU A 35 -0.68 -10.66 -11.70
N ALA A 36 -1.44 -9.58 -11.62
CA ALA A 36 -1.14 -8.44 -10.77
C ALA A 36 -2.06 -8.33 -9.56
N VAL A 37 -3.27 -8.86 -9.63
CA VAL A 37 -4.32 -8.58 -8.66
C VAL A 37 -3.94 -8.98 -7.24
N ALA A 38 -3.27 -10.13 -7.06
CA ALA A 38 -2.89 -10.60 -5.73
C ALA A 38 -1.89 -9.64 -5.06
N ASP A 39 -0.89 -9.18 -5.83
CA ASP A 39 0.11 -8.24 -5.32
C ASP A 39 -0.49 -6.86 -5.06
N TRP A 40 -1.41 -6.44 -5.94
CA TRP A 40 -2.13 -5.18 -5.79
C TRP A 40 -2.95 -5.16 -4.50
N GLU A 41 -3.70 -6.23 -4.24
CA GLU A 41 -4.49 -6.36 -3.01
C GLU A 41 -3.62 -6.39 -1.76
N ARG A 42 -2.46 -7.05 -1.85
CA ARG A 42 -1.52 -7.13 -0.74
C ARG A 42 -0.98 -5.75 -0.37
N LEU A 43 -0.63 -4.93 -1.36
CA LEU A 43 -0.15 -3.57 -1.12
C LEU A 43 -1.21 -2.72 -0.42
N TRP A 44 -2.46 -2.80 -0.86
CA TRP A 44 -3.55 -2.05 -0.24
C TRP A 44 -3.84 -2.53 1.17
N ARG A 45 -3.78 -3.84 1.40
CA ARG A 45 -3.96 -4.40 2.74
C ARG A 45 -2.85 -3.93 3.68
N GLN A 46 -1.61 -3.90 3.20
CA GLN A 46 -0.49 -3.39 3.97
C GLN A 46 -0.72 -1.93 4.37
N LEU A 47 -1.22 -1.11 3.46
CA LEU A 47 -1.53 0.29 3.73
C LEU A 47 -2.64 0.41 4.78
N ASP A 48 -3.70 -0.38 4.67
CA ASP A 48 -4.79 -0.39 5.64
C ASP A 48 -4.30 -0.79 7.03
N ASP A 49 -3.44 -1.78 7.12
CA ASP A 49 -2.86 -2.23 8.39
C ASP A 49 -2.02 -1.12 9.03
N LEU A 50 -1.26 -0.39 8.22
CA LEU A 50 -0.47 0.74 8.70
C LEU A 50 -1.35 1.87 9.21
N PHE A 51 -2.44 2.18 8.53
CA PHE A 51 -3.39 3.19 9.00
C PHE A 51 -4.07 2.74 10.30
N ALA A 52 -4.41 1.46 10.43
CA ALA A 52 -4.97 0.94 11.66
C ALA A 52 -3.98 1.09 12.82
N ALA A 53 -2.72 0.79 12.59
CA ALA A 53 -1.67 0.98 13.60
C ALA A 53 -1.51 2.46 13.97
N LEU A 54 -1.60 3.35 12.99
CA LEU A 54 -1.49 4.78 13.22
C LEU A 54 -2.66 5.30 14.06
N ARG A 55 -3.88 4.82 13.79
CA ARG A 55 -5.06 5.17 14.60
C ARG A 55 -4.89 4.69 16.04
N GLY A 56 -4.33 3.50 16.24
CA GLY A 56 -4.03 2.99 17.56
C GLY A 56 -3.06 3.89 18.33
N CYS A 57 -2.04 4.41 17.66
CA CYS A 57 -1.11 5.37 18.26
C CYS A 57 -1.80 6.68 18.63
N ALA A 58 -2.75 7.12 17.83
CA ALA A 58 -3.46 8.37 18.08
C ALA A 58 -4.38 8.30 19.30
N VAL A 59 -4.87 7.11 19.64
CA VAL A 59 -5.76 6.91 20.79
C VAL A 59 -4.97 6.87 22.10
N ALA A 60 -3.75 6.43 22.04
CA ALA A 60 -2.90 6.38 23.23
C ALA A 60 -2.45 7.75 23.67
#